data_82bc56ef897a561a03829feccaec0171
#
_entry.id   82bc56ef897a561a03829feccaec0171
#
_cell.length_a   1.000
_cell.length_b   1.000
_cell.length_c   1.000
_cell.angle_alpha   90.00
_cell.angle_beta   90.00
_cell.angle_gamma   90.00
#
_symmetry.space_group_name_H-M   'P 1'
#
loop_
_entity.id
_entity.type
_entity.pdbx_description
1 polymer ?
#
loop_
_entity_poly.entity_id
_entity_poly.type
_entity_poly.pdbx_seq_one_letter_code
_entity_poly.pdbx_strand_id
1 'polypeptide(L)'
;MIIQQRRQESIYTILELVGSSPTSWEDAVRNAVDSASESLWNLRIGEVTQLDVKLDENGKITSYRAKIKFSLKYDNWKAELGWKAQRGTQNK
;
A
#
# COMPACT_ATOMS: atom_id res chain seq x y z
N MET A 1 -13.18 19.88 24.96
CA MET A 1 -13.03 20.50 24.21
C MET A 1 -12.07 20.27 23.26
N ILE A 2 -11.08 20.50 23.54
CA ILE A 2 -10.07 20.30 22.70
C ILE A 2 -10.03 18.96 22.12
N ILE A 3 -10.43 18.03 22.83
CA ILE A 3 -10.39 16.75 22.37
C ILE A 3 -11.14 16.56 21.15
N GLN A 4 -12.13 17.30 20.93
CA GLN A 4 -12.79 17.13 19.80
C GLN A 4 -12.07 17.36 18.60
N GLN A 5 -11.16 18.22 18.66
CA GLN A 5 -10.47 18.50 17.53
C GLN A 5 -9.72 17.37 17.04
N ARG A 6 -9.24 16.57 17.89
CA ARG A 6 -8.47 15.52 17.47
C ARG A 6 -9.24 14.57 16.64
N ARG A 7 -10.49 14.54 16.81
CA ARG A 7 -11.21 13.61 16.09
C ARG A 7 -11.30 13.92 14.64
N GLN A 8 -10.94 15.10 14.28
CA GLN A 8 -10.98 15.42 12.92
C GLN A 8 -9.79 14.97 12.19
N GLU A 9 -8.76 14.55 12.85
CA GLU A 9 -7.60 14.15 12.16
C GLU A 9 -7.69 12.72 11.72
N SER A 10 -7.07 12.40 10.62
CA SER A 10 -7.04 11.05 10.12
C SER A 10 -5.79 10.35 10.57
N ILE A 11 -5.89 9.07 10.74
CA ILE A 11 -4.76 8.26 11.11
C ILE A 11 -4.50 7.32 9.98
N TYR A 12 -3.25 7.09 9.67
CA TYR A 12 -2.87 6.24 8.57
C TYR A 12 -2.00 5.07 9.01
N THR A 13 -2.13 3.98 8.33
CA THR A 13 -1.25 2.83 8.51
C THR A 13 -0.31 2.83 7.32
N ILE A 14 0.95 2.58 7.56
CA ILE A 14 1.94 2.56 6.50
C ILE A 14 2.37 1.13 6.21
N LEU A 15 2.43 0.79 4.93
CA LEU A 15 2.84 -0.52 4.51
C LEU A 15 3.83 -0.35 3.37
N GLU A 16 4.92 -1.09 3.40
CA GLU A 16 5.93 -0.95 2.37
C GLU A 16 5.99 -2.18 1.50
N LEU A 17 5.97 -2.02 0.18
CA LEU A 17 6.02 -3.12 -0.75
C LEU A 17 7.05 -2.82 -1.83
N VAL A 18 7.52 -3.85 -2.50
CA VAL A 18 8.43 -3.68 -3.61
C VAL A 18 7.77 -4.27 -4.84
N GLY A 19 7.59 -3.47 -5.87
CA GLY A 19 7.08 -3.94 -7.14
C GLY A 19 8.23 -4.17 -8.08
N SER A 20 8.07 -5.04 -9.05
CA SER A 20 9.11 -5.27 -10.03
C SER A 20 8.50 -5.43 -11.41
N SER A 21 9.31 -5.22 -12.42
CA SER A 21 8.91 -5.35 -13.80
C SER A 21 10.13 -5.58 -14.67
N PRO A 22 10.03 -6.38 -15.71
CA PRO A 22 11.15 -6.55 -16.63
C PRO A 22 11.27 -5.39 -17.59
N THR A 23 10.32 -4.47 -17.63
CA THR A 23 10.31 -3.42 -18.65
C THR A 23 10.62 -2.03 -18.15
N SER A 24 10.14 -1.63 -16.99
CA SER A 24 10.36 -0.25 -16.55
C SER A 24 10.01 -0.06 -15.10
N TRP A 25 10.50 1.04 -14.51
CA TRP A 25 10.14 1.38 -13.16
C TRP A 25 8.68 1.79 -13.08
N GLU A 26 8.20 2.48 -14.11
CA GLU A 26 6.83 2.87 -14.14
C GLU A 26 5.93 1.67 -14.06
N ASP A 27 6.27 0.62 -14.80
CA ASP A 27 5.50 -0.59 -14.81
C ASP A 27 5.64 -1.30 -13.46
N ALA A 28 6.81 -1.23 -12.82
CA ALA A 28 7.02 -1.82 -11.51
C ALA A 28 6.10 -1.16 -10.48
N VAL A 29 5.96 0.16 -10.55
CA VAL A 29 5.09 0.88 -9.64
C VAL A 29 3.64 0.47 -9.89
N ARG A 30 3.26 0.41 -11.16
CA ARG A 30 1.90 0.05 -11.50
C ARG A 30 1.56 -1.34 -11.01
N ASN A 31 2.49 -2.28 -11.15
CA ASN A 31 2.28 -3.65 -10.68
C ASN A 31 2.07 -3.69 -9.18
N ALA A 32 2.84 -2.89 -8.43
CA ALA A 32 2.71 -2.86 -6.99
C ALA A 32 1.37 -2.26 -6.58
N VAL A 33 0.96 -1.20 -7.25
CA VAL A 33 -0.30 -0.53 -6.93
C VAL A 33 -1.46 -1.45 -7.24
N ASP A 34 -1.42 -2.12 -8.38
CA ASP A 34 -2.51 -3.01 -8.75
C ASP A 34 -2.64 -4.16 -7.77
N SER A 35 -1.52 -4.76 -7.38
CA SER A 35 -1.56 -5.86 -6.44
C SER A 35 -2.05 -5.40 -5.07
N ALA A 36 -1.58 -4.26 -4.62
CA ALA A 36 -1.98 -3.75 -3.32
C ALA A 36 -3.46 -3.44 -3.31
N SER A 37 -3.95 -2.89 -4.42
CA SER A 37 -5.35 -2.50 -4.50
C SER A 37 -6.28 -3.70 -4.48
N GLU A 38 -5.81 -4.85 -4.91
CA GLU A 38 -6.64 -6.03 -4.90
C GLU A 38 -6.82 -6.57 -3.48
N SER A 39 -5.82 -6.40 -2.64
CA SER A 39 -5.86 -6.95 -1.31
C SER A 39 -6.21 -5.95 -0.23
N LEU A 40 -5.93 -4.70 -0.49
CA LEU A 40 -6.11 -3.68 0.53
C LEU A 40 -7.10 -2.65 0.04
N TRP A 41 -7.94 -2.20 0.94
CA TRP A 41 -8.85 -1.17 0.55
C TRP A 41 -8.45 0.07 1.31
N ASN A 42 -8.95 1.18 0.87
CA ASN A 42 -8.64 2.44 1.54
C ASN A 42 -7.21 2.90 1.34
N LEU A 43 -6.58 2.48 0.23
CA LEU A 43 -5.30 3.01 -0.12
C LEU A 43 -5.46 4.45 -0.52
N ARG A 44 -4.60 5.33 -0.03
CA ARG A 44 -4.72 6.74 -0.32
C ARG A 44 -3.51 7.34 -0.97
N ILE A 45 -2.35 6.91 -0.56
CA ILE A 45 -1.13 7.51 -1.06
C ILE A 45 -0.10 6.43 -1.29
N GLY A 46 0.63 6.52 -2.37
CA GLY A 46 1.76 5.65 -2.62
C GLY A 46 2.97 6.52 -2.87
N GLU A 47 3.99 6.36 -2.08
CA GLU A 47 5.19 7.15 -2.23
C GLU A 47 6.32 6.25 -2.69
N VAL A 48 6.90 6.52 -3.84
CA VAL A 48 8.02 5.73 -4.32
C VAL A 48 9.25 6.22 -3.59
N THR A 49 9.83 5.35 -2.76
CA THR A 49 10.94 5.75 -1.93
C THR A 49 12.28 5.33 -2.47
N GLN A 50 12.31 4.34 -3.34
CA GLN A 50 13.58 3.86 -3.86
C GLN A 50 13.38 3.15 -5.18
N LEU A 51 14.28 3.35 -6.11
CA LEU A 51 14.26 2.65 -7.38
C LEU A 51 15.60 1.93 -7.50
N ASP A 52 15.59 0.69 -7.93
CA ASP A 52 16.83 -0.03 -8.18
C ASP A 52 16.60 -1.04 -9.28
N VAL A 53 17.62 -1.78 -9.63
CA VAL A 53 17.50 -2.79 -10.67
C VAL A 53 18.18 -4.05 -10.21
N LYS A 54 17.71 -5.15 -10.73
CA LYS A 54 18.32 -6.43 -10.46
C LYS A 54 19.16 -6.74 -11.68
N LEU A 55 20.36 -7.25 -11.46
CA LEU A 55 21.28 -7.53 -12.56
C LEU A 55 21.60 -9.00 -12.59
N ASP A 56 21.95 -9.51 -13.77
CA ASP A 56 22.37 -10.88 -13.89
C ASP A 56 23.90 -10.90 -13.73
N GLU A 57 24.51 -12.06 -13.85
CA GLU A 57 25.93 -12.18 -13.64
C GLU A 57 26.75 -11.46 -14.70
N ASN A 58 26.18 -11.06 -15.81
CA ASN A 58 26.88 -10.32 -16.83
C ASN A 58 26.64 -8.81 -16.70
N GLY A 59 25.97 -8.40 -15.65
CA GLY A 59 25.71 -6.99 -15.46
C GLY A 59 24.55 -6.44 -16.24
N LYS A 60 23.71 -7.31 -16.78
CA LYS A 60 22.58 -6.81 -17.52
C LYS A 60 21.36 -6.71 -16.62
N ILE A 61 20.55 -5.71 -16.87
CA ILE A 61 19.35 -5.48 -16.06
C ILE A 61 18.33 -6.54 -16.38
N THR A 62 17.88 -7.27 -15.38
CA THR A 62 16.84 -8.27 -15.57
C THR A 62 15.50 -7.79 -15.00
N SER A 63 15.53 -6.82 -14.11
CA SER A 63 14.30 -6.37 -13.52
C SER A 63 14.47 -4.96 -12.97
N TYR A 64 13.43 -4.16 -13.08
CA TYR A 64 13.38 -2.82 -12.50
C TYR A 64 12.53 -2.95 -11.25
N ARG A 65 12.97 -2.40 -10.15
CA ARG A 65 12.23 -2.54 -8.90
C ARG A 65 11.94 -1.18 -8.28
N ALA A 66 10.79 -1.07 -7.65
CA ALA A 66 10.38 0.17 -7.00
C ALA A 66 9.88 -0.15 -5.62
N LYS A 67 10.40 0.54 -4.62
CA LYS A 67 9.96 0.36 -3.25
C LYS A 67 8.93 1.46 -3.00
N ILE A 68 7.76 1.09 -2.53
CA ILE A 68 6.67 2.02 -2.37
C ILE A 68 6.10 1.91 -0.98
N LYS A 69 5.94 3.05 -0.35
CA LYS A 69 5.35 3.11 0.95
C LYS A 69 3.91 3.52 0.74
N PHE A 70 2.99 2.69 1.12
CA PHE A 70 1.57 2.98 0.94
C PHE A 70 0.96 3.46 2.24
N SER A 71 0.13 4.47 2.16
CA SER A 71 -0.60 4.96 3.33
C SER A 71 -2.05 4.56 3.16
N LEU A 72 -2.57 3.85 4.16
CA LEU A 72 -3.94 3.45 4.14
C LEU A 72 -4.63 4.25 5.24
N LYS A 73 -5.75 4.83 4.94
CA LYS A 73 -6.43 5.60 5.95
C LYS A 73 -7.03 4.62 6.96
N TYR A 74 -6.71 4.85 8.22
CA TYR A 74 -7.17 3.96 9.25
C TYR A 74 -8.57 4.39 9.67
N ASP A 75 -9.52 3.51 9.52
CA ASP A 75 -10.84 3.82 9.91
C ASP A 75 -11.13 3.25 11.21
N ASN A 76 -11.47 4.11 12.12
CA ASN A 76 -11.71 3.68 13.36
C ASN A 76 -12.82 2.79 13.49
N TRP A 77 -13.63 2.78 12.54
CA TRP A 77 -14.67 1.97 12.64
C TRP A 77 -14.33 0.61 12.69
N LYS A 78 -13.19 0.42 12.52
CA LYS A 78 -12.76 -0.77 12.56
C LYS A 78 -13.19 -1.40 13.64
N ALA A 79 -13.49 -0.63 14.36
CA ALA A 79 -13.91 -1.23 15.44
C ALA A 79 -15.03 -1.89 14.85
N GLU A 80 -15.57 -1.30 13.91
CA GLU A 80 -16.57 -1.88 13.41
C GLU A 80 -16.21 -2.87 12.55
N LEU A 81 -15.20 -3.00 12.25
CA LEU A 81 -14.87 -3.89 11.41
C LEU A 81 -14.93 -5.05 11.97
N GLY A 82 -14.81 -4.91 12.95
CA GLY A 82 -14.78 -5.96 13.48
C GLY A 82 -15.99 -6.38 13.05
N TRP A 83 -16.53 -5.81 12.84
CA TRP A 83 -17.38 -6.00 12.43
C TRP A 83 -17.47 -6.29 11.29
N LYS A 84 -17.19 -6.05 10.85
CA LYS A 84 -17.32 -6.37 9.93
C LYS A 84 -16.69 -7.28 9.60
N ALA A 85 -16.17 -7.43 10.12
CA ALA A 85 -15.62 -8.18 9.84
C ALA A 85 -16.19 -9.11 9.91
N GLN A 86 -16.69 -8.67 10.39
CA GLN A 86 -17.16 -9.16 10.36
C GLN A 86 -17.85 -9.36 9.84
N ARG A 87 -18.27 -8.86 9.76
CA ARG A 87 -19.07 -8.87 9.17
C ARG A 87 -19.13 -9.56 8.31
N GLY A 88 -18.72 -9.87 8.60
CA GLY A 88 -18.91 -10.28 8.08
C GLY A 88 -18.86 -10.99 7.84
N THR A 89 -18.89 -10.79 8.27
CA THR A 89 -19.09 -11.19 8.20
C THR A 89 -19.38 -11.58 7.93
N GLN A 90 -19.42 -11.25 8.25
CA GLN A 90 -19.93 -11.40 8.21
C GLN A 90 -20.17 -11.78 7.73
N ASN A 91 -20.29 -11.69 8.00
CA ASN A 91 -20.79 -11.96 7.82
C ASN A 91 -21.02 -12.37 7.45
N LYS A 92 -20.92 -12.38 7.64
CA LYS A 92 -21.32 -12.53 7.59
C LYS A 92 -21.72 -12.82 7.38
#